data_7ac3471b363eaa36311f0d98c8ba8a59
#
_entry.id   7ac3471b363eaa36311f0d98c8ba8a59
#
_cell.length_a   1.000
_cell.length_b   1.000
_cell.length_c   1.000
_cell.angle_alpha   90.00
_cell.angle_beta   90.00
_cell.angle_gamma   90.00
#
_symmetry.space_group_name_H-M   'P 1'
#
loop_
_entity.id
_entity.type
_entity.pdbx_description
1 polymer ?
#
loop_
_entity_poly.entity_id
_entity_poly.type
_entity_poly.pdbx_seq_one_letter_code
_entity_poly.pdbx_strand_id
1 'polypeptide(L)'
;TAVARRTLVRPIRAVGEVAWDESRVHDVTARVDGWVEDLRVTRAGDPVERNATLLRFYSPDLLATQRELLAAPPGGRLATAARERLRLWGMSSWAIRDMQRRQEPRQRIGIQSPITGVVIDKRVNEGAHVSAGALLYRIADPSRVWVLADVFEQDLPHVTVGQRVVVNVSGATGEPI
;
A
#
# COMPACT_ATOMS: atom_id res chain seq x y z
N THR A 1 39.01 -26.46 45.78
CA THR A 1 38.38 -25.52 44.85
C THR A 1 37.46 -26.32 43.93
N ALA A 2 36.13 -26.13 44.02
CA ALA A 2 35.19 -26.81 43.15
C ALA A 2 35.11 -26.07 41.79
N VAL A 3 35.32 -26.80 40.69
CA VAL A 3 35.16 -26.29 39.33
C VAL A 3 33.69 -26.36 38.99
N ALA A 4 33.06 -25.20 38.73
CA ALA A 4 31.65 -25.14 38.29
C ALA A 4 31.60 -24.70 36.83
N ARG A 5 30.79 -25.41 36.05
CA ARG A 5 30.51 -25.09 34.64
C ARG A 5 29.48 -23.96 34.60
N ARG A 6 29.84 -22.79 34.07
CA ARG A 6 28.90 -21.66 33.88
C ARG A 6 28.78 -21.33 32.39
N THR A 7 27.56 -21.04 31.97
CA THR A 7 27.32 -20.46 30.65
C THR A 7 27.67 -18.98 30.73
N LEU A 8 28.66 -18.55 29.97
CA LEU A 8 29.01 -17.14 29.81
C LEU A 8 28.15 -16.57 28.66
N VAL A 9 27.36 -15.58 28.99
CA VAL A 9 26.60 -14.82 28.00
C VAL A 9 27.41 -13.57 27.66
N ARG A 10 27.78 -13.44 26.37
CA ARG A 10 28.40 -12.24 25.83
C ARG A 10 27.32 -11.39 25.17
N PRO A 11 26.88 -10.27 25.75
CA PRO A 11 25.90 -9.41 25.09
C PRO A 11 26.58 -8.66 23.94
N ILE A 12 26.01 -8.76 22.73
CA ILE A 12 26.39 -7.95 21.59
C ILE A 12 25.42 -6.77 21.57
N ARG A 13 25.97 -5.56 21.52
CA ARG A 13 25.17 -4.33 21.42
C ARG A 13 25.35 -3.75 20.02
N ALA A 14 24.24 -3.50 19.35
CA ALA A 14 24.20 -2.88 18.03
C ALA A 14 23.22 -1.70 18.05
N VAL A 15 23.49 -0.70 17.25
CA VAL A 15 22.55 0.36 16.97
C VAL A 15 21.71 -0.10 15.77
N GLY A 16 20.40 0.14 15.83
CA GLY A 16 19.51 -0.24 14.77
C GLY A 16 18.45 0.84 14.50
N GLU A 17 17.84 0.76 13.36
CA GLU A 17 16.70 1.58 12.98
C GLU A 17 15.47 0.71 12.69
N VAL A 18 14.28 1.27 12.92
CA VAL A 18 13.04 0.62 12.58
C VAL A 18 12.72 0.92 11.12
N ALA A 19 12.54 -0.13 10.33
CA ALA A 19 12.19 -0.06 8.92
C ALA A 19 10.85 -0.76 8.64
N TRP A 20 10.19 -0.37 7.57
CA TRP A 20 9.00 -1.06 7.11
C TRP A 20 9.34 -2.46 6.59
N ASP A 21 8.49 -3.43 6.89
CA ASP A 21 8.54 -4.75 6.24
C ASP A 21 8.14 -4.57 4.77
N GLU A 22 9.12 -4.64 3.86
CA GLU A 22 8.92 -4.43 2.43
C GLU A 22 7.89 -5.37 1.82
N SER A 23 7.74 -6.58 2.38
CA SER A 23 6.74 -7.55 1.93
C SER A 23 5.30 -7.11 2.22
N ARG A 24 5.14 -6.09 3.09
CA ARG A 24 3.86 -5.51 3.52
C ARG A 24 3.66 -4.08 3.03
N VAL A 25 4.49 -3.63 2.13
CA VAL A 25 4.35 -2.34 1.44
C VAL A 25 3.60 -2.55 0.13
N HIS A 26 2.61 -1.72 -0.13
CA HIS A 26 1.78 -1.78 -1.32
C HIS A 26 1.80 -0.44 -2.06
N ASP A 27 2.16 -0.50 -3.33
CA ASP A 27 2.12 0.64 -4.22
C ASP A 27 0.73 0.76 -4.86
N VAL A 28 0.15 1.95 -4.78
CA VAL A 28 -1.09 2.32 -5.46
C VAL A 28 -0.72 3.16 -6.67
N THR A 29 -0.91 2.61 -7.86
CA THR A 29 -0.55 3.25 -9.13
C THR A 29 -1.79 3.60 -9.95
N ALA A 30 -1.68 4.62 -10.80
CA ALA A 30 -2.67 4.89 -11.84
C ALA A 30 -2.65 3.77 -12.87
N ARG A 31 -3.81 3.22 -13.23
CA ARG A 31 -3.91 2.14 -14.24
C ARG A 31 -4.27 2.63 -15.64
N VAL A 32 -4.59 3.91 -15.75
CA VAL A 32 -4.99 4.61 -16.98
C VAL A 32 -4.63 6.08 -16.81
N ASP A 33 -4.46 6.77 -17.92
CA ASP A 33 -4.17 8.20 -17.92
C ASP A 33 -5.37 9.02 -17.45
N GLY A 34 -5.09 10.12 -16.74
CA GLY A 34 -6.16 10.99 -16.27
C GLY A 34 -5.71 12.06 -15.28
N TRP A 35 -6.67 12.65 -14.60
CA TRP A 35 -6.48 13.77 -13.67
C TRP A 35 -6.99 13.43 -12.27
N VAL A 36 -6.26 13.89 -11.30
CA VAL A 36 -6.66 13.83 -9.89
C VAL A 36 -7.53 15.03 -9.57
N GLU A 37 -8.77 14.80 -9.15
CA GLU A 37 -9.72 15.90 -8.90
C GLU A 37 -9.96 16.19 -7.42
N ASP A 38 -9.81 15.20 -6.54
CA ASP A 38 -10.09 15.33 -5.11
C ASP A 38 -9.21 14.35 -4.33
N LEU A 39 -8.41 14.87 -3.40
CA LEU A 39 -7.59 14.08 -2.50
C LEU A 39 -8.29 13.90 -1.16
N ARG A 40 -8.56 12.65 -0.78
CA ARG A 40 -9.08 12.30 0.55
C ARG A 40 -7.97 12.07 1.55
N VAL A 41 -6.85 11.53 1.07
CA VAL A 41 -5.64 11.32 1.85
C VAL A 41 -4.59 12.32 1.38
N THR A 42 -4.27 13.26 2.25
CA THR A 42 -3.49 14.46 1.87
C THR A 42 -2.05 14.41 2.35
N ARG A 43 -1.70 13.52 3.29
CA ARG A 43 -0.37 13.48 3.92
C ARG A 43 0.17 12.06 4.06
N ALA A 44 1.48 11.93 4.02
CA ALA A 44 2.15 10.77 4.59
C ALA A 44 1.93 10.75 6.11
N GLY A 45 1.76 9.56 6.69
CA GLY A 45 1.37 9.35 8.07
C GLY A 45 -0.14 9.14 8.29
N ASP A 46 -0.99 9.48 7.32
CA ASP A 46 -2.43 9.27 7.44
C ASP A 46 -2.78 7.77 7.48
N PRO A 47 -3.60 7.32 8.45
CA PRO A 47 -4.10 5.95 8.48
C PRO A 47 -5.19 5.77 7.40
N VAL A 48 -5.21 4.59 6.80
CA VAL A 48 -6.20 4.24 5.78
C VAL A 48 -6.74 2.84 6.01
N GLU A 49 -8.03 2.65 5.78
CA GLU A 49 -8.66 1.34 5.81
C GLU A 49 -8.68 0.71 4.41
N ARG A 50 -8.72 -0.61 4.36
CA ARG A 50 -8.91 -1.33 3.11
C ARG A 50 -10.21 -0.90 2.43
N ASN A 51 -10.16 -0.64 1.12
CA ASN A 51 -11.24 -0.10 0.29
C ASN A 51 -11.65 1.35 0.60
N ALA A 52 -10.98 2.05 1.53
CA ALA A 52 -11.17 3.48 1.68
C ALA A 52 -10.74 4.22 0.41
N THR A 53 -11.49 5.24 0.03
CA THR A 53 -11.17 6.07 -1.14
C THR A 53 -10.01 7.01 -0.79
N LEU A 54 -8.89 6.88 -1.49
CA LEU A 54 -7.69 7.71 -1.34
C LEU A 54 -7.82 9.03 -2.09
N LEU A 55 -8.32 8.95 -3.31
CA LEU A 55 -8.56 10.10 -4.18
C LEU A 55 -9.71 9.84 -5.15
N ARG A 56 -10.21 10.90 -5.77
CA ARG A 56 -11.11 10.83 -6.94
C ARG A 56 -10.34 11.17 -8.20
N PHE A 57 -10.61 10.40 -9.23
CA PHE A 57 -9.86 10.37 -10.47
C PHE A 57 -10.79 10.50 -11.66
N TYR A 58 -10.44 11.37 -12.59
CA TYR A 58 -11.12 11.52 -13.88
C TYR A 58 -10.23 10.99 -15.00
N SER A 59 -10.80 10.21 -15.91
CA SER A 59 -10.13 9.72 -17.11
C SER A 59 -11.11 9.70 -18.30
N PRO A 60 -10.76 10.34 -19.41
CA PRO A 60 -11.57 10.28 -20.64
C PRO A 60 -11.77 8.85 -21.13
N ASP A 61 -10.73 8.02 -21.07
CA ASP A 61 -10.77 6.63 -21.53
C ASP A 61 -11.71 5.77 -20.68
N LEU A 62 -11.66 5.95 -19.35
CA LEU A 62 -12.60 5.32 -18.43
C LEU A 62 -14.04 5.75 -18.74
N LEU A 63 -14.26 7.04 -19.01
CA LEU A 63 -15.58 7.56 -19.34
C LEU A 63 -16.09 7.04 -20.69
N ALA A 64 -15.23 6.99 -21.71
CA ALA A 64 -15.56 6.44 -23.02
C ALA A 64 -15.94 4.95 -22.94
N THR A 65 -15.13 4.16 -22.22
CA THR A 65 -15.39 2.72 -22.04
C THR A 65 -16.65 2.44 -21.22
N GLN A 66 -16.98 3.30 -20.25
CA GLN A 66 -18.26 3.22 -19.53
C GLN A 66 -19.47 3.45 -20.48
N ARG A 67 -19.37 4.47 -21.35
CA ARG A 67 -20.41 4.73 -22.36
C ARG A 67 -20.54 3.58 -23.35
N GLU A 68 -19.42 3.01 -23.79
CA GLU A 68 -19.39 1.79 -24.62
C GLU A 68 -20.13 0.62 -23.94
N LEU A 69 -19.86 0.38 -22.64
CA LEU A 69 -20.54 -0.67 -21.89
C LEU A 69 -22.04 -0.42 -21.75
N LEU A 70 -22.47 0.82 -21.54
CA LEU A 70 -23.90 1.16 -21.42
C LEU A 70 -24.64 1.06 -22.74
N ALA A 71 -23.99 1.38 -23.87
CA ALA A 71 -24.59 1.30 -25.21
C ALA A 71 -24.59 -0.13 -25.78
N ALA A 72 -23.76 -1.03 -25.28
CA ALA A 72 -23.63 -2.39 -25.78
C ALA A 72 -24.81 -3.28 -25.34
N PRO A 73 -25.32 -4.19 -26.20
CA PRO A 73 -26.34 -5.16 -25.81
C PRO A 73 -25.91 -5.97 -24.59
N PRO A 74 -26.82 -6.18 -23.60
CA PRO A 74 -26.51 -6.96 -22.41
C PRO A 74 -26.02 -8.37 -22.75
N GLY A 75 -24.87 -8.79 -22.14
CA GLY A 75 -24.29 -10.13 -22.38
C GLY A 75 -23.55 -10.29 -23.72
N GLY A 76 -23.52 -9.26 -24.56
CA GLY A 76 -22.77 -9.28 -25.83
C GLY A 76 -21.26 -9.27 -25.63
N ARG A 77 -20.51 -9.65 -26.67
CA ARG A 77 -19.02 -9.68 -26.64
C ARG A 77 -18.43 -8.30 -26.32
N LEU A 78 -19.00 -7.23 -26.89
CA LEU A 78 -18.56 -5.85 -26.62
C LEU A 78 -18.79 -5.46 -25.16
N ALA A 79 -19.96 -5.76 -24.60
CA ALA A 79 -20.24 -5.49 -23.19
C ALA A 79 -19.30 -6.25 -22.24
N THR A 80 -18.96 -7.49 -22.59
CA THR A 80 -18.02 -8.31 -21.81
C THR A 80 -16.60 -7.71 -21.86
N ALA A 81 -16.11 -7.34 -23.04
CA ALA A 81 -14.79 -6.74 -23.22
C ALA A 81 -14.67 -5.37 -22.52
N ALA A 82 -15.69 -4.51 -22.67
CA ALA A 82 -15.71 -3.20 -21.99
C ALA A 82 -15.74 -3.36 -20.47
N ARG A 83 -16.53 -4.30 -19.92
CA ARG A 83 -16.55 -4.59 -18.48
C ARG A 83 -15.20 -5.07 -17.96
N GLU A 84 -14.53 -5.95 -18.70
CA GLU A 84 -13.22 -6.45 -18.33
C GLU A 84 -12.18 -5.34 -18.33
N ARG A 85 -12.17 -4.48 -19.37
CA ARG A 85 -11.28 -3.31 -19.43
C ARG A 85 -11.48 -2.38 -18.23
N LEU A 86 -12.73 -2.07 -17.86
CA LEU A 86 -13.03 -1.25 -16.67
C LEU A 86 -12.50 -1.88 -15.36
N ARG A 87 -12.56 -3.21 -15.24
CA ARG A 87 -11.99 -3.93 -14.09
C ARG A 87 -10.46 -3.83 -14.05
N LEU A 88 -9.80 -4.04 -15.17
CA LEU A 88 -8.36 -3.93 -15.32
C LEU A 88 -7.88 -2.50 -14.95
N TRP A 89 -8.67 -1.49 -15.29
CA TRP A 89 -8.40 -0.10 -14.92
C TRP A 89 -8.79 0.26 -13.47
N GLY A 90 -9.20 -0.73 -12.68
CA GLY A 90 -9.42 -0.57 -11.24
C GLY A 90 -10.84 -0.21 -10.82
N MET A 91 -11.79 -0.19 -11.75
CA MET A 91 -13.19 0.02 -11.39
C MET A 91 -13.75 -1.21 -10.69
N SER A 92 -14.26 -1.03 -9.47
CA SER A 92 -14.80 -2.15 -8.70
C SER A 92 -16.04 -2.76 -9.35
N SER A 93 -16.26 -4.06 -9.14
CA SER A 93 -17.44 -4.75 -9.67
C SER A 93 -18.75 -4.13 -9.16
N TRP A 94 -18.75 -3.59 -7.95
CA TRP A 94 -19.89 -2.86 -7.41
C TRP A 94 -20.14 -1.56 -8.20
N ALA A 95 -19.11 -0.77 -8.46
CA ALA A 95 -19.23 0.49 -9.20
C ALA A 95 -19.72 0.27 -10.63
N ILE A 96 -19.26 -0.82 -11.30
CA ILE A 96 -19.72 -1.19 -12.63
C ILE A 96 -21.20 -1.59 -12.60
N ARG A 97 -21.63 -2.41 -11.65
CA ARG A 97 -23.04 -2.82 -11.53
C ARG A 97 -23.95 -1.64 -11.20
N ASP A 98 -23.50 -0.74 -10.30
CA ASP A 98 -24.28 0.45 -9.95
C ASP A 98 -24.44 1.41 -11.14
N MET A 99 -23.38 1.63 -11.91
CA MET A 99 -23.41 2.39 -13.16
C MET A 99 -24.40 1.78 -14.16
N GLN A 100 -24.35 0.46 -14.37
CA GLN A 100 -25.28 -0.22 -15.28
C GLN A 100 -26.74 -0.14 -14.80
N ARG A 101 -26.99 -0.22 -13.49
CA ARG A 101 -28.33 -0.07 -12.92
C ARG A 101 -28.88 1.34 -13.09
N ARG A 102 -28.03 2.37 -12.92
CA ARG A 102 -28.42 3.80 -13.07
C ARG A 102 -28.46 4.25 -14.52
N GLN A 103 -27.85 3.48 -15.44
CA GLN A 103 -27.68 3.85 -16.86
C GLN A 103 -26.94 5.18 -17.03
N GLU A 104 -26.05 5.50 -16.09
CA GLU A 104 -25.32 6.77 -16.06
C GLU A 104 -23.82 6.52 -15.81
N PRO A 105 -22.93 7.03 -16.68
CA PRO A 105 -21.49 6.88 -16.50
C PRO A 105 -21.01 7.75 -15.34
N ARG A 106 -20.05 7.25 -14.58
CA ARG A 106 -19.40 7.97 -13.48
C ARG A 106 -18.22 8.75 -14.02
N GLN A 107 -18.29 10.07 -13.96
CA GLN A 107 -17.16 10.93 -14.36
C GLN A 107 -15.97 10.77 -13.42
N ARG A 108 -16.25 10.67 -12.12
CA ARG A 108 -15.23 10.54 -11.05
C ARG A 108 -15.25 9.15 -10.46
N ILE A 109 -14.10 8.52 -10.46
CA ILE A 109 -13.91 7.17 -9.91
C ILE A 109 -13.01 7.28 -8.69
N GLY A 110 -13.37 6.60 -7.60
CA GLY A 110 -12.52 6.52 -6.41
C GLY A 110 -11.41 5.49 -6.62
N ILE A 111 -10.17 5.90 -6.45
CA ILE A 111 -9.03 4.98 -6.28
C ILE A 111 -8.99 4.61 -4.81
N GLN A 112 -9.03 3.31 -4.52
CA GLN A 112 -9.17 2.77 -3.17
C GLN A 112 -7.87 2.15 -2.67
N SER A 113 -7.71 2.14 -1.33
CA SER A 113 -6.61 1.43 -0.69
C SER A 113 -6.78 -0.09 -0.84
N PRO A 114 -5.74 -0.82 -1.25
CA PRO A 114 -5.76 -2.29 -1.30
C PRO A 114 -5.68 -2.95 0.07
N ILE A 115 -5.16 -2.24 1.08
CA ILE A 115 -4.94 -2.74 2.45
C ILE A 115 -5.37 -1.72 3.50
N THR A 116 -5.53 -2.17 4.74
CA THR A 116 -5.52 -1.31 5.92
C THR A 116 -4.08 -1.05 6.31
N GLY A 117 -3.71 0.21 6.57
CA GLY A 117 -2.34 0.57 6.89
C GLY A 117 -2.14 2.07 7.05
N VAL A 118 -0.90 2.51 6.87
CA VAL A 118 -0.48 3.91 6.94
C VAL A 118 0.15 4.32 5.62
N VAL A 119 -0.19 5.50 5.12
CA VAL A 119 0.44 6.06 3.93
C VAL A 119 1.86 6.48 4.27
N ILE A 120 2.86 5.86 3.64
CA ILE A 120 4.28 6.16 3.87
C ILE A 120 4.87 7.10 2.81
N ASP A 121 4.26 7.15 1.62
CA ASP A 121 4.65 8.08 0.56
C ASP A 121 3.41 8.52 -0.24
N LYS A 122 3.36 9.81 -0.58
CA LYS A 122 2.31 10.41 -1.42
C LYS A 122 2.98 11.19 -2.56
N ARG A 123 2.78 10.75 -3.80
CA ARG A 123 3.41 11.31 -5.00
C ARG A 123 2.46 12.03 -5.95
N VAL A 124 1.29 12.39 -5.49
CA VAL A 124 0.25 12.99 -6.31
C VAL A 124 -0.33 14.23 -5.63
N ASN A 125 -0.68 15.24 -6.43
CA ASN A 125 -1.37 16.44 -5.97
C ASN A 125 -2.72 16.58 -6.67
N GLU A 126 -3.62 17.31 -6.05
CA GLU A 126 -4.90 17.67 -6.65
C GLU A 126 -4.67 18.51 -7.92
N GLY A 127 -5.45 18.25 -8.96
CA GLY A 127 -5.30 18.86 -10.27
C GLY A 127 -4.19 18.27 -11.15
N ALA A 128 -3.36 17.37 -10.61
CA ALA A 128 -2.27 16.79 -11.39
C ALA A 128 -2.80 15.83 -12.47
N HIS A 129 -2.21 15.90 -13.65
CA HIS A 129 -2.29 14.84 -14.66
C HIS A 129 -1.34 13.71 -14.28
N VAL A 130 -1.79 12.47 -14.37
CA VAL A 130 -0.99 11.27 -14.11
C VAL A 130 -1.15 10.28 -15.25
N SER A 131 -0.05 9.67 -15.65
CA SER A 131 -0.02 8.63 -16.67
C SER A 131 -0.18 7.25 -16.06
N ALA A 132 -0.63 6.29 -16.87
CA ALA A 132 -0.70 4.88 -16.46
C ALA A 132 0.67 4.40 -15.96
N GLY A 133 0.68 3.70 -14.82
CA GLY A 133 1.89 3.26 -14.13
C GLY A 133 2.45 4.25 -13.11
N ALA A 134 2.00 5.51 -13.10
CA ALA A 134 2.47 6.50 -12.14
C ALA A 134 2.12 6.08 -10.69
N LEU A 135 3.09 6.15 -9.79
CA LEU A 135 2.90 5.91 -8.37
C LEU A 135 2.11 7.08 -7.76
N LEU A 136 1.00 6.78 -7.10
CA LEU A 136 0.14 7.75 -6.42
C LEU A 136 0.40 7.75 -4.92
N TYR A 137 0.33 6.56 -4.31
CA TYR A 137 0.57 6.35 -2.89
C TYR A 137 1.36 5.08 -2.66
N ARG A 138 2.11 5.07 -1.56
CA ARG A 138 2.70 3.87 -0.99
C ARG A 138 2.14 3.67 0.40
N ILE A 139 1.59 2.49 0.68
CA ILE A 139 0.90 2.18 1.94
C ILE A 139 1.59 0.97 2.58
N ALA A 140 1.90 1.08 3.86
CA ALA A 140 2.50 0.01 4.64
C ALA A 140 1.52 -0.49 5.71
N ASP A 141 1.52 -1.79 5.97
CA ASP A 141 0.85 -2.39 7.11
C ASP A 141 1.80 -2.32 8.33
N PRO A 142 1.46 -1.53 9.37
CA PRO A 142 2.33 -1.34 10.53
C PRO A 142 2.32 -2.50 11.53
N SER A 143 1.57 -3.57 11.28
CA SER A 143 1.47 -4.71 12.22
C SER A 143 2.77 -5.48 12.40
N ARG A 144 3.71 -5.32 11.47
CA ARG A 144 5.06 -5.87 11.53
C ARG A 144 6.04 -4.87 10.94
N VAL A 145 7.16 -4.72 11.62
CA VAL A 145 8.28 -3.88 11.18
C VAL A 145 9.58 -4.69 11.28
N TRP A 146 10.59 -4.27 10.55
CA TRP A 146 11.94 -4.78 10.69
C TRP A 146 12.73 -3.86 11.62
N VAL A 147 13.73 -4.44 12.27
CA VAL A 147 14.80 -3.71 12.95
C VAL A 147 16.09 -4.04 12.24
N LEU A 148 16.63 -3.08 11.53
CA LEU A 148 17.91 -3.21 10.85
C LEU A 148 19.01 -2.79 11.82
N ALA A 149 19.90 -3.71 12.17
CA ALA A 149 20.94 -3.46 13.12
C ALA A 149 22.33 -3.68 12.51
N ASP A 150 23.22 -2.71 12.69
CA ASP A 150 24.59 -2.80 12.22
C ASP A 150 25.46 -3.53 13.25
N VAL A 151 25.93 -4.72 12.87
CA VAL A 151 26.79 -5.56 13.70
C VAL A 151 28.24 -5.43 13.22
N PHE A 152 29.16 -5.18 14.15
CA PHE A 152 30.60 -5.12 13.83
C PHE A 152 31.10 -6.48 13.34
N GLU A 153 32.03 -6.47 12.40
CA GLU A 153 32.62 -7.68 11.78
C GLU A 153 33.17 -8.67 12.82
N GLN A 154 33.80 -8.18 13.89
CA GLN A 154 34.33 -8.97 14.99
C GLN A 154 33.27 -9.75 15.77
N ASP A 155 32.00 -9.31 15.75
CA ASP A 155 30.87 -9.92 16.46
C ASP A 155 30.03 -10.82 15.56
N LEU A 156 30.19 -10.75 14.23
CA LEU A 156 29.46 -11.57 13.25
C LEU A 156 29.55 -13.06 13.52
N PRO A 157 30.72 -13.66 13.89
CA PRO A 157 30.80 -15.10 14.19
C PRO A 157 29.93 -15.56 15.37
N HIS A 158 29.43 -14.61 16.17
CA HIS A 158 28.58 -14.89 17.34
C HIS A 158 27.10 -14.59 17.10
N VAL A 159 26.73 -14.15 15.88
CA VAL A 159 25.33 -13.86 15.49
C VAL A 159 24.81 -15.01 14.62
N THR A 160 23.69 -15.59 15.01
CA THR A 160 23.07 -16.69 14.28
C THR A 160 21.57 -16.45 14.09
N VAL A 161 21.03 -16.98 12.99
CA VAL A 161 19.59 -16.92 12.71
C VAL A 161 18.82 -17.66 13.81
N GLY A 162 17.73 -17.04 14.29
CA GLY A 162 16.90 -17.58 15.38
C GLY A 162 17.36 -17.18 16.79
N GLN A 163 18.44 -16.43 16.90
CA GLN A 163 18.91 -15.91 18.18
C GLN A 163 17.94 -14.87 18.77
N ARG A 164 17.74 -14.92 20.10
CA ARG A 164 16.89 -13.94 20.78
C ARG A 164 17.57 -12.57 20.80
N VAL A 165 16.82 -11.56 20.42
CA VAL A 165 17.22 -10.15 20.43
C VAL A 165 16.30 -9.37 21.37
N VAL A 166 16.86 -8.41 22.08
CA VAL A 166 16.11 -7.43 22.91
C VAL A 166 16.28 -6.08 22.25
N VAL A 167 15.17 -5.43 21.92
CA VAL A 167 15.17 -4.12 21.29
C VAL A 167 14.72 -3.07 22.30
N ASN A 168 15.54 -2.04 22.49
CA ASN A 168 15.21 -0.87 23.29
C ASN A 168 14.97 0.31 22.35
N VAL A 169 13.75 0.81 22.31
CA VAL A 169 13.38 1.96 21.47
C VAL A 169 13.54 3.24 22.28
N SER A 170 14.43 4.13 21.82
CA SER A 170 14.62 5.44 22.47
C SER A 170 13.34 6.28 22.39
N GLY A 171 12.83 6.72 23.54
CA GLY A 171 11.59 7.51 23.63
C GLY A 171 10.30 6.70 23.81
N ALA A 172 10.36 5.38 23.76
CA ALA A 172 9.22 4.56 24.16
C ALA A 172 9.21 4.37 25.68
N THR A 173 8.06 4.66 26.32
CA THR A 173 7.84 4.46 27.77
C THR A 173 7.30 3.05 28.04
N GLY A 174 7.85 2.02 27.41
CA GLY A 174 7.41 0.63 27.55
C GLY A 174 8.55 -0.32 27.92
N GLU A 175 8.19 -1.54 28.35
CA GLU A 175 9.17 -2.61 28.54
C GLU A 175 9.86 -2.97 27.21
N PRO A 176 11.13 -3.42 27.25
CA PRO A 176 11.85 -3.89 26.05
C PRO A 176 11.09 -5.03 25.36
N ILE A 177 11.05 -5.00 24.05
CA ILE A 177 10.40 -6.01 23.20
C ILE A 177 11.39 -7.13 22.88
#